data_faf0da7b25f19b09ba17817abbaec004
#
_entry.id   faf0da7b25f19b09ba17817abbaec004
#
_cell.length_a   1.000
_cell.length_b   1.000
_cell.length_c   1.000
_cell.angle_alpha   90.00
_cell.angle_beta   90.00
_cell.angle_gamma   90.00
#
_symmetry.space_group_name_H-M   'P 1'
#
loop_
_entity.id
_entity.type
_entity.pdbx_description
1 polymer ?
#
loop_
_entity_poly.entity_id
_entity_poly.type
_entity_poly.pdbx_seq_one_letter_code
_entity_poly.pdbx_strand_id
1 'polypeptide(L)'
;MQKLLISVNSIMAAKLQMIGNAAILEHPDKVAFLSSRRISPADVLKCYEWAEKVRDTERCVISGFQSPLEKDVLKFLLRGKVPVILVLARSLWKTVPEELREPVGQGRLLIVSPVAAARAYSATASARNRWILANCTSLVLGSLDPNGNLARLVASFPRNHITCLQDIPSGQENL
;
A
#
# COMPACT_ATOMS: atom_id res chain seq x y z
N MET A 1 -28.02 3.31 -6.69
CA MET A 1 -27.23 2.77 -5.56
C MET A 1 -26.97 1.28 -5.63
N GLN A 2 -27.94 0.46 -6.00
CA GLN A 2 -27.81 -1.03 -6.06
C GLN A 2 -26.78 -1.53 -7.09
N LYS A 3 -26.66 -0.91 -8.28
CA LYS A 3 -25.67 -1.28 -9.30
C LYS A 3 -24.20 -1.02 -8.89
N LEU A 4 -23.95 0.00 -8.05
CA LEU A 4 -22.61 0.31 -7.57
C LEU A 4 -22.14 -0.71 -6.51
N LEU A 5 -23.03 -1.16 -5.64
CA LEU A 5 -22.76 -2.18 -4.63
C LEU A 5 -22.47 -3.56 -5.25
N ILE A 6 -23.20 -3.93 -6.32
CA ILE A 6 -23.01 -5.19 -7.03
C ILE A 6 -21.63 -5.16 -7.74
N SER A 7 -21.20 -4.02 -8.32
CA SER A 7 -19.90 -3.88 -8.97
C SER A 7 -18.74 -4.02 -7.98
N VAL A 8 -18.82 -3.43 -6.79
CA VAL A 8 -17.77 -3.52 -5.78
C VAL A 8 -17.65 -4.94 -5.22
N ASN A 9 -18.77 -5.59 -4.94
CA ASN A 9 -18.77 -6.99 -4.47
C ASN A 9 -18.24 -7.95 -5.54
N SER A 10 -18.53 -7.72 -6.82
CA SER A 10 -17.99 -8.54 -7.92
C SER A 10 -16.48 -8.37 -8.08
N ILE A 11 -15.94 -7.17 -7.84
CA ILE A 11 -14.49 -6.90 -7.90
C ILE A 11 -13.74 -7.61 -6.76
N MET A 12 -14.36 -7.72 -5.58
CA MET A 12 -13.77 -8.32 -4.38
C MET A 12 -14.06 -9.83 -4.25
N ALA A 13 -14.98 -10.37 -5.01
CA ALA A 13 -15.36 -11.79 -4.95
C ALA A 13 -14.35 -12.74 -5.63
N ALA A 14 -13.32 -12.21 -6.25
CA ALA A 14 -12.25 -13.01 -6.83
C ALA A 14 -11.43 -13.70 -5.73
N LYS A 15 -11.14 -14.98 -5.91
CA LYS A 15 -10.20 -15.71 -5.04
C LYS A 15 -8.87 -14.96 -5.02
N LEU A 16 -8.34 -14.68 -3.83
CA LEU A 16 -7.04 -14.02 -3.66
C LEU A 16 -5.96 -14.80 -4.41
N GLN A 17 -5.29 -14.13 -5.34
CA GLN A 17 -4.19 -14.69 -6.12
C GLN A 17 -2.86 -14.16 -5.58
N MET A 18 -1.82 -15.01 -5.55
CA MET A 18 -0.53 -14.68 -4.94
C MET A 18 0.65 -15.25 -5.74
N ILE A 19 1.77 -14.54 -5.72
CA ILE A 19 3.08 -15.01 -6.18
C ILE A 19 4.11 -14.68 -5.09
N GLY A 20 4.91 -15.65 -4.69
CA GLY A 20 5.95 -15.51 -3.66
C GLY A 20 5.61 -16.22 -2.36
N ASN A 21 6.21 -15.79 -1.26
CA ASN A 21 6.09 -16.42 0.05
C ASN A 21 4.78 -16.01 0.75
N ALA A 22 3.76 -16.87 0.68
CA ALA A 22 2.45 -16.62 1.29
C ALA A 22 2.50 -16.47 2.83
N ALA A 23 3.52 -17.00 3.50
CA ALA A 23 3.67 -16.86 4.95
C ALA A 23 3.83 -15.40 5.41
N ILE A 24 4.23 -14.49 4.51
CA ILE A 24 4.32 -13.06 4.81
C ILE A 24 2.96 -12.46 5.16
N LEU A 25 1.83 -13.03 4.68
CA LEU A 25 0.49 -12.57 5.06
C LEU A 25 0.21 -12.69 6.55
N GLU A 26 0.80 -13.69 7.20
CA GLU A 26 0.61 -13.95 8.63
C GLU A 26 1.55 -13.14 9.53
N HIS A 27 2.34 -12.21 8.94
CA HIS A 27 3.25 -11.38 9.71
C HIS A 27 2.46 -10.53 10.75
N PRO A 28 2.86 -10.55 12.04
CA PRO A 28 2.07 -9.91 13.12
C PRO A 28 2.09 -8.38 13.08
N ASP A 29 3.14 -7.77 12.52
CA ASP A 29 3.29 -6.31 12.42
C ASP A 29 3.40 -5.89 10.94
N LYS A 30 2.26 -5.60 10.33
CA LYS A 30 2.18 -5.13 8.95
C LYS A 30 1.87 -3.62 8.93
N VAL A 31 2.85 -2.82 8.53
CA VAL A 31 2.67 -1.38 8.34
C VAL A 31 2.29 -1.08 6.89
N ALA A 32 1.13 -0.48 6.68
CA ALA A 32 0.74 0.03 5.37
C ALA A 32 1.44 1.36 5.07
N PHE A 33 1.90 1.54 3.83
CA PHE A 33 2.34 2.83 3.32
C PHE A 33 1.41 3.29 2.20
N LEU A 34 0.76 4.43 2.38
CA LEU A 34 -0.12 5.04 1.39
C LEU A 34 0.17 6.53 1.28
N SER A 35 -0.03 7.11 0.10
CA SER A 35 0.15 8.55 -0.11
C SER A 35 -0.81 9.08 -1.15
N SER A 36 -1.30 10.29 -0.93
CA SER A 36 -1.98 11.07 -1.98
C SER A 36 -0.97 11.43 -3.08
N ARG A 37 -1.48 11.69 -4.30
CA ARG A 37 -0.62 12.03 -5.44
C ARG A 37 0.05 13.39 -5.28
N ARG A 38 -0.62 14.33 -4.59
CA ARG A 38 -0.06 15.65 -4.28
C ARG A 38 0.78 15.53 -3.01
N ILE A 39 2.06 15.79 -3.15
CA ILE A 39 3.02 15.75 -2.06
C ILE A 39 4.11 16.79 -2.31
N SER A 40 4.55 17.49 -1.26
CA SER A 40 5.65 18.45 -1.35
C SER A 40 7.00 17.74 -1.50
N PRO A 41 8.03 18.39 -2.11
CA PRO A 41 9.38 17.80 -2.14
C PRO A 41 9.96 17.48 -0.76
N ALA A 42 9.68 18.31 0.24
CA ALA A 42 10.13 18.08 1.61
C ALA A 42 9.48 16.83 2.21
N ASP A 43 8.19 16.59 1.96
CA ASP A 43 7.48 15.42 2.45
C ASP A 43 7.89 14.15 1.68
N VAL A 44 8.27 14.26 0.40
CA VAL A 44 8.88 13.15 -0.36
C VAL A 44 10.16 12.68 0.32
N LEU A 45 11.02 13.61 0.75
CA LEU A 45 12.25 13.28 1.45
C LEU A 45 11.98 12.52 2.76
N LYS A 46 10.98 12.94 3.53
CA LYS A 46 10.55 12.23 4.74
C LYS A 46 10.07 10.81 4.45
N CYS A 47 9.41 10.59 3.32
CA CYS A 47 9.00 9.25 2.90
C CYS A 47 10.22 8.36 2.60
N TYR A 48 11.26 8.90 1.97
CA TYR A 48 12.50 8.17 1.71
C TYR A 48 13.25 7.86 3.01
N GLU A 49 13.38 8.83 3.92
CA GLU A 49 13.97 8.63 5.24
C GLU A 49 13.23 7.56 6.05
N TRP A 50 11.89 7.58 6.00
CA TRP A 50 11.09 6.54 6.63
C TRP A 50 11.37 5.16 6.02
N ALA A 51 11.40 5.06 4.69
CA ALA A 51 11.69 3.81 4.00
C ALA A 51 13.09 3.26 4.34
N GLU A 52 14.09 4.14 4.44
CA GLU A 52 15.45 3.76 4.87
C GLU A 52 15.49 3.25 6.32
N LYS A 53 14.73 3.86 7.21
CA LYS A 53 14.66 3.42 8.62
C LYS A 53 13.94 2.08 8.78
N VAL A 54 12.85 1.88 8.05
CA VAL A 54 12.02 0.67 8.19
C VAL A 54 12.59 -0.54 7.46
N ARG A 55 13.37 -0.36 6.39
CA ARG A 55 13.84 -1.44 5.52
C ARG A 55 14.69 -2.52 6.22
N ASP A 56 15.29 -2.19 7.36
CA ASP A 56 16.16 -3.11 8.10
C ASP A 56 15.54 -3.56 9.44
N THR A 57 14.24 -3.31 9.63
CA THR A 57 13.47 -3.76 10.80
C THR A 57 12.85 -5.14 10.59
N GLU A 58 12.27 -5.69 11.67
CA GLU A 58 11.51 -6.94 11.65
C GLU A 58 10.02 -6.74 11.26
N ARG A 59 9.62 -5.54 10.84
CA ARG A 59 8.26 -5.26 10.41
C ARG A 59 8.00 -5.81 9.00
N CYS A 60 6.75 -5.84 8.57
CA CYS A 60 6.37 -6.07 7.18
C CYS A 60 5.75 -4.81 6.60
N VAL A 61 6.13 -4.41 5.38
CA VAL A 61 5.54 -3.26 4.70
C VAL A 61 4.57 -3.73 3.62
N ILE A 62 3.34 -3.20 3.65
CA ILE A 62 2.28 -3.51 2.69
C ILE A 62 1.84 -2.25 1.97
N SER A 63 1.83 -2.26 0.63
CA SER A 63 1.35 -1.13 -0.18
C SER A 63 1.01 -1.56 -1.61
N GLY A 64 0.39 -0.64 -2.38
CA GLY A 64 0.15 -0.81 -3.81
C GLY A 64 1.35 -0.47 -4.68
N PHE A 65 2.28 0.32 -4.21
CA PHE A 65 3.50 0.77 -4.89
C PHE A 65 3.26 1.20 -6.35
N GLN A 66 2.18 1.96 -6.57
CA GLN A 66 1.74 2.29 -7.93
C GLN A 66 2.12 3.72 -8.36
N SER A 67 2.09 4.69 -7.45
CA SER A 67 2.54 6.05 -7.75
C SER A 67 4.08 6.11 -7.88
N PRO A 68 4.64 7.15 -8.53
CA PRO A 68 6.09 7.32 -8.59
C PRO A 68 6.77 7.29 -7.22
N LEU A 69 6.21 8.00 -6.23
CA LEU A 69 6.70 7.99 -4.85
C LEU A 69 6.68 6.59 -4.24
N GLU A 70 5.55 5.90 -4.35
CA GLU A 70 5.42 4.54 -3.79
C GLU A 70 6.38 3.55 -4.44
N LYS A 71 6.64 3.68 -5.74
CA LYS A 71 7.63 2.88 -6.45
C LYS A 71 9.05 3.14 -5.94
N ASP A 72 9.38 4.40 -5.67
CA ASP A 72 10.68 4.74 -5.10
C ASP A 72 10.81 4.21 -3.66
N VAL A 73 9.77 4.32 -2.85
CA VAL A 73 9.71 3.69 -1.52
C VAL A 73 9.96 2.18 -1.62
N LEU A 74 9.31 1.48 -2.58
CA LEU A 74 9.57 0.06 -2.82
C LEU A 74 11.05 -0.23 -3.10
N LYS A 75 11.71 0.58 -3.95
CA LYS A 75 13.14 0.41 -4.24
C LYS A 75 14.00 0.53 -2.97
N PHE A 76 13.69 1.49 -2.07
CA PHE A 76 14.38 1.61 -0.79
C PHE A 76 14.17 0.37 0.09
N LEU A 77 12.94 -0.11 0.20
CA LEU A 77 12.60 -1.30 1.00
C LEU A 77 13.32 -2.56 0.49
N LEU A 78 13.37 -2.75 -0.83
CA LEU A 78 14.00 -3.92 -1.45
C LEU A 78 15.53 -3.96 -1.28
N ARG A 79 16.17 -2.83 -0.96
CA ARG A 79 17.61 -2.77 -0.62
C ARG A 79 17.89 -3.27 0.81
N GLY A 80 16.91 -3.34 1.67
CA GLY A 80 17.01 -3.87 3.03
C GLY A 80 16.55 -5.31 3.12
N LYS A 81 16.13 -5.74 4.31
CA LYS A 81 15.68 -7.11 4.60
C LYS A 81 14.21 -7.22 5.01
N VAL A 82 13.51 -6.09 5.13
CA VAL A 82 12.10 -6.07 5.51
C VAL A 82 11.25 -6.91 4.54
N PRO A 83 10.34 -7.77 5.02
CA PRO A 83 9.35 -8.42 4.16
C PRO A 83 8.39 -7.39 3.57
N VAL A 84 8.01 -7.57 2.31
CA VAL A 84 7.14 -6.63 1.58
C VAL A 84 5.96 -7.37 0.96
N ILE A 85 4.77 -6.79 1.07
CA ILE A 85 3.57 -7.21 0.36
C ILE A 85 3.21 -6.14 -0.68
N LEU A 86 3.34 -6.51 -1.94
CA LEU A 86 2.90 -5.69 -3.08
C LEU A 86 1.47 -6.07 -3.46
N VAL A 87 0.53 -5.14 -3.32
CA VAL A 87 -0.89 -5.37 -3.60
C VAL A 87 -1.28 -4.74 -4.93
N LEU A 88 -1.70 -5.55 -5.89
CA LEU A 88 -2.07 -5.10 -7.22
C LEU A 88 -3.54 -4.62 -7.26
N ALA A 89 -3.80 -3.56 -8.02
CA ALA A 89 -5.15 -3.09 -8.37
C ALA A 89 -5.63 -3.72 -9.71
N ARG A 90 -5.12 -4.90 -10.05
CA ARG A 90 -5.41 -5.69 -11.24
C ARG A 90 -5.11 -7.15 -10.97
N SER A 91 -5.50 -8.04 -11.85
CA SER A 91 -5.09 -9.46 -11.81
C SER A 91 -3.57 -9.59 -11.86
N LEU A 92 -3.03 -10.68 -11.34
CA LEU A 92 -1.60 -10.97 -11.36
C LEU A 92 -1.03 -10.84 -12.77
N TRP A 93 0.21 -10.39 -12.85
CA TRP A 93 0.96 -10.42 -14.11
C TRP A 93 1.20 -11.87 -14.55
N LYS A 94 1.19 -12.10 -15.86
CA LYS A 94 1.61 -13.39 -16.42
C LYS A 94 3.08 -13.70 -16.16
N THR A 95 3.90 -12.65 -16.10
CA THR A 95 5.33 -12.73 -15.82
C THR A 95 5.68 -11.67 -14.79
N VAL A 96 6.37 -12.05 -13.72
CA VAL A 96 6.88 -11.12 -12.70
C VAL A 96 7.90 -10.19 -13.34
N PRO A 97 7.79 -8.86 -13.16
CA PRO A 97 8.79 -7.90 -13.60
C PRO A 97 10.20 -8.27 -13.13
N GLU A 98 11.20 -8.03 -13.97
CA GLU A 98 12.56 -8.49 -13.74
C GLU A 98 13.12 -8.01 -12.39
N GLU A 99 12.89 -6.75 -12.07
CA GLU A 99 13.34 -6.11 -10.83
C GLU A 99 12.73 -6.70 -9.55
N LEU A 100 11.63 -7.47 -9.67
CA LEU A 100 10.94 -8.09 -8.54
C LEU A 100 11.23 -9.59 -8.40
N ARG A 101 11.88 -10.21 -9.39
CA ARG A 101 12.13 -11.67 -9.39
C ARG A 101 13.04 -12.10 -8.26
N GLU A 102 14.12 -11.36 -8.03
CA GLU A 102 15.07 -11.67 -6.96
C GLU A 102 14.44 -11.60 -5.57
N PRO A 103 13.78 -10.50 -5.14
CA PRO A 103 13.12 -10.46 -3.84
C PRO A 103 11.98 -11.49 -3.69
N VAL A 104 11.27 -11.84 -4.76
CA VAL A 104 10.31 -12.95 -4.75
C VAL A 104 11.02 -14.28 -4.50
N GLY A 105 12.10 -14.56 -5.22
CA GLY A 105 12.89 -15.78 -5.08
C GLY A 105 13.57 -15.92 -3.72
N GLN A 106 13.94 -14.80 -3.08
CA GLN A 106 14.47 -14.75 -1.72
C GLN A 106 13.40 -14.92 -0.63
N GLY A 107 12.12 -15.02 -0.99
CA GLY A 107 11.00 -15.13 -0.06
C GLY A 107 10.71 -13.86 0.74
N ARG A 108 11.23 -12.69 0.32
CA ARG A 108 11.03 -11.38 0.97
C ARG A 108 9.92 -10.54 0.36
N LEU A 109 9.48 -10.87 -0.85
CA LEU A 109 8.39 -10.17 -1.54
C LEU A 109 7.24 -11.14 -1.80
N LEU A 110 6.05 -10.75 -1.36
CA LEU A 110 4.79 -11.38 -1.72
C LEU A 110 4.00 -10.42 -2.61
N ILE A 111 3.58 -10.88 -3.77
CA ILE A 111 2.71 -10.14 -4.69
C ILE A 111 1.31 -10.71 -4.56
N VAL A 112 0.32 -9.88 -4.25
CA VAL A 112 -1.08 -10.29 -4.10
C VAL A 112 -2.00 -9.51 -5.01
N SER A 113 -3.05 -10.17 -5.48
CA SER A 113 -4.12 -9.56 -6.26
C SER A 113 -5.47 -9.91 -5.63
N PRO A 114 -6.11 -8.97 -4.91
CA PRO A 114 -7.44 -9.13 -4.35
C PRO A 114 -8.55 -8.77 -5.37
N VAL A 115 -8.20 -8.38 -6.59
CA VAL A 115 -9.15 -7.91 -7.60
C VAL A 115 -9.03 -8.71 -8.90
N ALA A 116 -10.16 -8.95 -9.56
CA ALA A 116 -10.21 -9.57 -10.88
C ALA A 116 -10.43 -8.50 -11.96
N ALA A 117 -9.34 -7.90 -12.46
CA ALA A 117 -9.39 -6.88 -13.49
C ALA A 117 -8.15 -6.98 -14.40
N ALA A 118 -8.34 -6.86 -15.71
CA ALA A 118 -7.23 -6.91 -16.66
C ALA A 118 -6.23 -5.76 -16.49
N ARG A 119 -6.69 -4.61 -16.01
CA ARG A 119 -5.88 -3.41 -15.74
C ARG A 119 -6.41 -2.64 -14.54
N ALA A 120 -5.54 -1.83 -13.92
CA ALA A 120 -5.92 -0.98 -12.82
C ALA A 120 -6.75 0.23 -13.32
N TYR A 121 -7.76 0.60 -12.52
CA TYR A 121 -8.56 1.82 -12.68
C TYR A 121 -9.05 2.29 -11.30
N SER A 122 -9.76 3.42 -11.23
CA SER A 122 -10.10 4.06 -9.95
C SER A 122 -10.82 3.14 -8.94
N ALA A 123 -11.81 2.36 -9.41
CA ALA A 123 -12.55 1.45 -8.52
C ALA A 123 -11.68 0.30 -8.01
N THR A 124 -10.82 -0.29 -8.85
CA THR A 124 -9.90 -1.36 -8.43
C THR A 124 -8.78 -0.85 -7.53
N ALA A 125 -8.31 0.39 -7.74
CA ALA A 125 -7.37 1.05 -6.85
C ALA A 125 -7.97 1.29 -5.46
N SER A 126 -9.22 1.73 -5.40
CA SER A 126 -9.95 1.88 -4.13
C SER A 126 -10.20 0.53 -3.44
N ALA A 127 -10.56 -0.50 -4.18
CA ALA A 127 -10.74 -1.86 -3.65
C ALA A 127 -9.42 -2.41 -3.09
N ARG A 128 -8.31 -2.23 -3.80
CA ARG A 128 -6.96 -2.58 -3.33
C ARG A 128 -6.63 -1.85 -2.02
N ASN A 129 -6.84 -0.55 -1.94
CA ASN A 129 -6.52 0.21 -0.74
C ASN A 129 -7.38 -0.23 0.45
N ARG A 130 -8.67 -0.55 0.27
CA ARG A 130 -9.49 -1.15 1.32
C ARG A 130 -8.93 -2.48 1.80
N TRP A 131 -8.48 -3.32 0.87
CA TRP A 131 -7.88 -4.60 1.21
C TRP A 131 -6.59 -4.41 2.01
N ILE A 132 -5.72 -3.44 1.63
CA ILE A 132 -4.51 -3.07 2.39
C ILE A 132 -4.88 -2.67 3.81
N LEU A 133 -5.83 -1.75 3.99
CA LEU A 133 -6.26 -1.26 5.31
C LEU A 133 -6.87 -2.36 6.17
N ALA A 134 -7.56 -3.34 5.59
CA ALA A 134 -8.09 -4.49 6.30
C ALA A 134 -7.02 -5.52 6.71
N ASN A 135 -5.83 -5.48 6.13
CA ASN A 135 -4.75 -6.44 6.34
C ASN A 135 -3.49 -5.84 6.97
N CYS A 136 -3.52 -4.61 7.45
CA CYS A 136 -2.42 -3.97 8.16
C CYS A 136 -2.74 -3.72 9.63
N THR A 137 -1.70 -3.58 10.45
CA THR A 137 -1.81 -3.26 11.89
C THR A 137 -1.62 -1.77 12.17
N SER A 138 -0.91 -1.08 11.30
CA SER A 138 -0.69 0.37 11.37
C SER A 138 -0.55 0.98 9.98
N LEU A 139 -0.73 2.28 9.89
CA LEU A 139 -0.73 3.03 8.64
C LEU A 139 0.25 4.20 8.72
N VAL A 140 1.10 4.32 7.71
CA VAL A 140 1.95 5.48 7.47
C VAL A 140 1.45 6.20 6.22
N LEU A 141 1.13 7.46 6.36
CA LEU A 141 0.71 8.35 5.27
C LEU A 141 1.88 9.25 4.87
N GLY A 142 2.30 9.16 3.62
CA GLY A 142 3.29 10.07 3.03
C GLY A 142 2.72 11.49 2.94
N SER A 143 1.53 11.60 2.34
CA SER A 143 0.70 12.81 2.35
C SER A 143 -0.78 12.43 2.30
N LEU A 144 -1.64 13.34 2.74
CA LEU A 144 -3.08 13.17 2.70
C LEU A 144 -3.74 14.43 2.16
N ASP A 145 -4.37 14.31 0.98
CA ASP A 145 -5.28 15.33 0.47
C ASP A 145 -6.64 15.16 1.18
N PRO A 146 -7.09 16.12 2.01
CA PRO A 146 -8.32 15.98 2.81
C PRO A 146 -9.57 15.82 1.93
N ASN A 147 -9.54 16.28 0.68
CA ASN A 147 -10.64 16.14 -0.27
C ASN A 147 -10.47 14.92 -1.19
N GLY A 148 -9.38 14.19 -1.04
CA GLY A 148 -9.03 13.05 -1.88
C GLY A 148 -9.76 11.76 -1.49
N ASN A 149 -9.67 10.79 -2.39
CA ASN A 149 -10.27 9.47 -2.18
C ASN A 149 -9.60 8.71 -1.02
N LEU A 150 -8.29 8.92 -0.83
CA LEU A 150 -7.55 8.30 0.26
C LEU A 150 -8.06 8.77 1.63
N ALA A 151 -8.35 10.07 1.80
CA ALA A 151 -8.88 10.60 3.05
C ALA A 151 -10.19 9.93 3.47
N ARG A 152 -11.09 9.68 2.51
CA ARG A 152 -12.35 8.96 2.76
C ARG A 152 -12.12 7.51 3.16
N LEU A 153 -11.14 6.85 2.57
CA LEU A 153 -10.81 5.45 2.87
C LEU A 153 -10.21 5.29 4.26
N VAL A 154 -9.33 6.21 4.68
CA VAL A 154 -8.66 6.14 5.98
C VAL A 154 -9.47 6.71 7.13
N ALA A 155 -10.59 7.38 6.87
CA ALA A 155 -11.44 8.00 7.88
C ALA A 155 -11.94 7.02 8.95
N SER A 156 -12.12 5.74 8.61
CA SER A 156 -12.54 4.67 9.53
C SER A 156 -11.37 3.92 10.17
N PHE A 157 -10.12 4.21 9.78
CA PHE A 157 -8.95 3.57 10.37
C PHE A 157 -8.65 4.15 11.77
N PRO A 158 -8.25 3.33 12.76
CA PRO A 158 -7.97 3.83 14.12
C PRO A 158 -6.87 4.91 14.11
N ARG A 159 -7.20 6.11 14.58
CA ARG A 159 -6.28 7.28 14.54
C ARG A 159 -4.97 7.06 15.27
N ASN A 160 -5.00 6.36 16.40
CA ASN A 160 -3.81 6.02 17.19
C ASN A 160 -2.85 5.03 16.48
N HIS A 161 -3.26 4.45 15.35
CA HIS A 161 -2.45 3.58 14.51
C HIS A 161 -2.03 4.26 13.19
N ILE A 162 -2.26 5.57 13.05
CA ILE A 162 -1.85 6.35 11.88
C ILE A 162 -0.66 7.24 12.22
N THR A 163 0.37 7.20 11.40
CA THR A 163 1.48 8.16 11.39
C THR A 163 1.45 8.94 10.09
N CYS A 164 1.38 10.26 10.16
CA CYS A 164 1.47 11.12 8.98
C CYS A 164 2.89 11.71 8.90
N LEU A 165 3.55 11.57 7.75
CA LEU A 165 4.88 12.11 7.50
C LEU A 165 4.84 13.56 6.99
N GLN A 166 3.70 13.96 6.42
CA GLN A 166 3.46 15.31 5.95
C GLN A 166 3.50 16.30 7.12
N ASP A 167 4.14 17.47 6.91
CA ASP A 167 4.04 18.57 7.85
C ASP A 167 2.60 19.09 7.89
N ILE A 168 2.04 19.18 9.10
CA ILE A 168 0.76 19.84 9.32
C ILE A 168 1.03 21.34 9.23
N PRO A 169 0.39 22.10 8.30
CA PRO A 169 0.52 23.54 8.26
C PRO A 169 0.10 24.11 9.62
N SER A 170 0.95 24.97 10.21
CA SER A 170 0.67 25.69 11.45
C SER A 170 -0.67 26.44 11.32
N GLY A 171 -1.75 25.88 11.88
CA GLY A 171 -3.11 26.44 11.81
C GLY A 171 -4.25 25.44 11.65
N GLN A 172 -3.96 24.14 11.48
CA GLN A 172 -4.97 23.08 11.45
C GLN A 172 -4.67 22.03 12.54
N GLU A 173 -4.71 22.45 13.79
CA GLU A 173 -4.84 21.51 14.90
C GLU A 173 -6.31 21.10 15.01
N ASN A 174 -6.73 20.10 14.25
CA ASN A 174 -7.94 19.29 14.53
C ASN A 174 -8.20 18.36 13.34
N LEU A 175 -7.68 17.14 13.39
CA LEU A 175 -8.22 16.00 12.70
C LEU A 175 -8.74 14.97 13.72
#